data_9e88674de5deaa4f37fe94c9b3a8efe2
#
_entry.id   9e88674de5deaa4f37fe94c9b3a8efe2
#
_cell.length_a   1.000
_cell.length_b   1.000
_cell.length_c   1.000
_cell.angle_alpha   90.00
_cell.angle_beta   90.00
_cell.angle_gamma   90.00
#
_symmetry.space_group_name_H-M   'P 1'
#
loop_
_entity.id
_entity.type
_entity.pdbx_description
1 polymer ?
#
loop_
_entity_poly.entity_id
_entity_poly.type
_entity_poly.pdbx_seq_one_letter_code
_entity_poly.pdbx_strand_id
1 'polypeptide(L)'
;MKKKKDKKKILFISSTGGHLSEMMRLSPMFEKYDYYIMTEKTKSNLYLKDKYPGKVSFLAFGTKTSFLSYPFKLGFNTIKSFIKYLQERPDVIITTGTHTAGPMCYIGKILGSKIIYIETLANSNTKTSTGRLVYPIADLFIVQWEEMLKLYPKAKYWGMIY
;
A
#
# COMPACT_ATOMS: atom_id res chain seq x y z
N MET A 1 -21.76 25.80 -16.65
CA MET A 1 -21.62 24.64 -15.74
C MET A 1 -20.14 24.29 -15.62
N LYS A 2 -19.50 24.50 -14.43
CA LYS A 2 -18.12 24.02 -14.19
C LYS A 2 -18.16 22.49 -14.14
N LYS A 3 -17.49 21.80 -15.07
CA LYS A 3 -17.26 20.35 -14.97
C LYS A 3 -16.66 20.06 -13.61
N LYS A 4 -17.37 19.28 -12.78
CA LYS A 4 -16.84 18.77 -11.51
C LYS A 4 -15.60 17.96 -11.88
N LYS A 5 -14.42 18.46 -11.52
CA LYS A 5 -13.14 17.80 -11.81
C LYS A 5 -13.20 16.45 -11.11
N ASP A 6 -13.19 15.35 -11.85
CA ASP A 6 -13.25 14.02 -11.27
C ASP A 6 -12.13 13.88 -10.23
N LYS A 7 -12.51 13.44 -9.02
CA LYS A 7 -11.54 13.24 -7.95
C LYS A 7 -10.55 12.16 -8.39
N LYS A 8 -9.25 12.41 -8.20
CA LYS A 8 -8.24 11.37 -8.42
C LYS A 8 -8.54 10.15 -7.55
N LYS A 9 -8.38 8.96 -8.13
CA LYS A 9 -8.61 7.70 -7.43
C LYS A 9 -7.31 7.20 -6.82
N ILE A 10 -7.33 6.94 -5.52
CA ILE A 10 -6.17 6.44 -4.76
C ILE A 10 -6.47 5.06 -4.20
N LEU A 11 -5.61 4.11 -4.50
CA LEU A 11 -5.61 2.81 -3.87
C LEU A 11 -4.63 2.81 -2.70
N PHE A 12 -5.13 2.58 -1.50
CA PHE A 12 -4.34 2.37 -0.29
C PHE A 12 -4.17 0.87 -0.06
N ILE A 13 -2.94 0.40 0.01
CA ILE A 13 -2.67 -1.03 0.22
C ILE A 13 -1.60 -1.25 1.27
N SER A 14 -1.86 -2.16 2.21
CA SER A 14 -0.89 -2.59 3.22
C SER A 14 -1.18 -4.02 3.68
N SER A 15 -0.21 -4.66 4.34
CA SER A 15 -0.51 -5.83 5.17
C SER A 15 -1.32 -5.41 6.41
N THR A 16 -1.63 -6.37 7.26
CA THR A 16 -2.29 -6.13 8.56
C THR A 16 -1.31 -5.60 9.63
N GLY A 17 -1.79 -5.34 10.84
CA GLY A 17 -1.00 -4.91 11.99
C GLY A 17 -0.49 -3.47 11.89
N GLY A 18 0.77 -3.23 12.27
CA GLY A 18 1.38 -1.90 12.30
C GLY A 18 1.32 -1.17 10.96
N HIS A 19 1.58 -1.86 9.85
CA HIS A 19 1.49 -1.27 8.51
C HIS A 19 0.09 -0.77 8.18
N LEU A 20 -0.95 -1.52 8.56
CA LEU A 20 -2.32 -1.05 8.40
C LEU A 20 -2.60 0.16 9.28
N SER A 21 -2.13 0.14 10.53
CA SER A 21 -2.28 1.27 11.46
C SER A 21 -1.62 2.54 10.91
N GLU A 22 -0.40 2.43 10.40
CA GLU A 22 0.30 3.53 9.72
C GLU A 22 -0.50 4.04 8.52
N MET A 23 -0.96 3.15 7.64
CA MET A 23 -1.74 3.52 6.46
C MET A 23 -3.04 4.23 6.84
N MET A 24 -3.71 3.79 7.90
CA MET A 24 -4.97 4.40 8.36
C MET A 24 -4.80 5.81 8.94
N ARG A 25 -3.58 6.24 9.30
CA ARG A 25 -3.29 7.64 9.62
C ARG A 25 -3.49 8.57 8.43
N LEU A 26 -3.44 8.02 7.23
CA LEU A 26 -3.74 8.77 6.01
C LEU A 26 -5.25 8.91 5.72
N SER A 27 -6.12 8.41 6.61
CA SER A 27 -7.59 8.48 6.42
C SER A 27 -8.17 9.88 6.19
N PRO A 28 -7.59 11.00 6.66
CA PRO A 28 -8.05 12.33 6.27
C PRO A 28 -8.01 12.61 4.76
N MET A 29 -7.23 11.84 3.98
CA MET A 29 -7.22 11.91 2.53
C MET A 29 -8.50 11.34 1.88
N PHE A 30 -9.22 10.46 2.59
CA PHE A 30 -10.41 9.80 2.07
C PHE A 30 -11.55 10.78 1.73
N GLU A 31 -11.62 11.91 2.40
CA GLU A 31 -12.59 12.96 2.09
C GLU A 31 -12.25 13.74 0.80
N LYS A 32 -10.95 13.85 0.52
CA LYS A 32 -10.43 14.67 -0.58
C LYS A 32 -10.40 13.93 -1.92
N TYR A 33 -10.21 12.60 -1.88
CA TYR A 33 -9.99 11.76 -3.06
C TYR A 33 -11.06 10.66 -3.16
N ASP A 34 -11.25 10.11 -4.35
CA ASP A 34 -11.90 8.81 -4.47
C ASP A 34 -10.89 7.75 -4.03
N TYR A 35 -11.28 6.87 -3.10
CA TYR A 35 -10.33 5.96 -2.50
C TYR A 35 -10.83 4.53 -2.47
N TYR A 36 -9.88 3.61 -2.39
CA TYR A 36 -10.11 2.20 -2.17
C TYR A 36 -9.02 1.63 -1.24
N ILE A 37 -9.40 0.71 -0.36
CA ILE A 37 -8.51 0.12 0.64
C ILE A 37 -8.34 -1.36 0.34
N MET A 38 -7.08 -1.83 0.30
CA MET A 38 -6.74 -3.25 0.24
C MET A 38 -5.83 -3.62 1.40
N THR A 39 -6.16 -4.70 2.10
CA THR A 39 -5.33 -5.22 3.19
C THR A 39 -5.53 -6.73 3.33
N GLU A 40 -4.68 -7.41 4.09
CA GLU A 40 -4.84 -8.84 4.37
C GLU A 40 -6.02 -9.08 5.31
N LYS A 41 -6.73 -10.19 5.09
CA LYS A 41 -7.89 -10.56 5.92
C LYS A 41 -7.43 -11.14 7.26
N THR A 42 -7.78 -10.48 8.34
CA THR A 42 -7.60 -10.98 9.72
C THR A 42 -8.86 -10.66 10.55
N LYS A 43 -9.03 -11.36 11.67
CA LYS A 43 -10.17 -11.08 12.57
C LYS A 43 -10.15 -9.62 13.06
N SER A 44 -8.97 -9.06 13.28
CA SER A 44 -8.78 -7.71 13.83
C SER A 44 -9.13 -6.57 12.87
N ASN A 45 -9.27 -6.83 11.57
CA ASN A 45 -9.54 -5.77 10.58
C ASN A 45 -10.82 -5.95 9.77
N LEU A 46 -11.64 -6.95 10.10
CA LEU A 46 -12.94 -7.16 9.43
C LEU A 46 -13.87 -5.94 9.54
N TYR A 47 -13.80 -5.21 10.65
CA TYR A 47 -14.59 -4.01 10.90
C TYR A 47 -14.41 -2.93 9.82
N LEU A 48 -13.33 -2.98 9.05
CA LEU A 48 -13.10 -2.01 7.97
C LEU A 48 -14.19 -2.07 6.90
N LYS A 49 -14.82 -3.23 6.67
CA LYS A 49 -15.93 -3.33 5.72
C LYS A 49 -17.17 -2.53 6.15
N ASP A 50 -17.45 -2.56 7.45
CA ASP A 50 -18.59 -1.85 8.02
C ASP A 50 -18.29 -0.35 8.13
N LYS A 51 -17.03 -0.01 8.47
CA LYS A 51 -16.60 1.38 8.58
C LYS A 51 -16.47 2.08 7.21
N TYR A 52 -16.10 1.34 6.16
CA TYR A 52 -15.90 1.86 4.80
C TYR A 52 -16.65 1.00 3.77
N PRO A 53 -17.99 1.04 3.76
CA PRO A 53 -18.81 0.16 2.93
C PRO A 53 -18.50 0.33 1.44
N GLY A 54 -18.30 -0.80 0.75
CA GLY A 54 -17.98 -0.80 -0.69
C GLY A 54 -16.56 -0.36 -1.06
N LYS A 55 -15.74 0.08 -0.09
CA LYS A 55 -14.40 0.63 -0.34
C LYS A 55 -13.26 -0.28 0.12
N VAL A 56 -13.54 -1.49 0.59
CA VAL A 56 -12.53 -2.38 1.17
C VAL A 56 -12.50 -3.74 0.48
N SER A 57 -11.30 -4.21 0.16
CA SER A 57 -11.02 -5.57 -0.31
C SER A 57 -9.98 -6.24 0.57
N PHE A 58 -10.15 -7.54 0.80
CA PHE A 58 -9.19 -8.32 1.56
C PHE A 58 -8.40 -9.27 0.67
N LEU A 59 -7.09 -9.29 0.88
CA LEU A 59 -6.16 -10.27 0.35
C LEU A 59 -6.03 -11.46 1.31
N ALA A 60 -5.51 -12.57 0.84
CA ALA A 60 -5.22 -13.70 1.70
C ALA A 60 -4.05 -13.35 2.63
N PHE A 61 -4.24 -13.62 3.93
CA PHE A 61 -3.18 -13.45 4.91
C PHE A 61 -2.06 -14.49 4.67
N GLY A 62 -0.84 -14.02 4.54
CA GLY A 62 0.33 -14.84 4.31
C GLY A 62 1.50 -14.45 5.19
N THR A 63 2.09 -15.42 5.90
CA THR A 63 3.35 -15.25 6.62
C THR A 63 4.46 -16.00 5.91
N LYS A 64 5.66 -15.44 5.87
CA LYS A 64 6.85 -16.11 5.32
C LYS A 64 7.22 -17.40 6.06
N THR A 65 6.72 -17.57 7.28
CA THR A 65 6.91 -18.78 8.09
C THR A 65 6.18 -20.00 7.53
N SER A 66 5.14 -19.80 6.72
CA SER A 66 4.40 -20.89 6.04
C SER A 66 5.00 -21.15 4.65
N PHE A 67 6.24 -21.61 4.60
CA PHE A 67 7.07 -21.73 3.39
C PHE A 67 6.34 -22.43 2.22
N LEU A 68 5.62 -23.53 2.46
CA LEU A 68 4.91 -24.29 1.43
C LEU A 68 3.67 -23.57 0.87
N SER A 69 2.91 -22.87 1.72
CA SER A 69 1.68 -22.19 1.30
C SER A 69 1.90 -20.75 0.81
N TYR A 70 3.06 -20.15 1.13
CA TYR A 70 3.36 -18.78 0.81
C TYR A 70 3.36 -18.47 -0.70
N PRO A 71 4.01 -19.27 -1.59
CA PRO A 71 3.99 -19.01 -3.03
C PRO A 71 2.58 -19.03 -3.61
N PHE A 72 1.74 -19.99 -3.17
CA PHE A 72 0.34 -20.08 -3.63
C PHE A 72 -0.49 -18.88 -3.19
N LYS A 73 -0.32 -18.43 -1.94
CA LYS A 73 -0.99 -17.24 -1.44
C LYS A 73 -0.51 -15.97 -2.15
N LEU A 74 0.78 -15.87 -2.42
CA LEU A 74 1.34 -14.77 -3.19
C LEU A 74 0.78 -14.74 -4.62
N GLY A 75 0.73 -15.89 -5.30
CA GLY A 75 0.12 -16.02 -6.62
C GLY A 75 -1.36 -15.62 -6.62
N PHE A 76 -2.13 -16.14 -5.67
CA PHE A 76 -3.54 -15.76 -5.49
C PHE A 76 -3.71 -14.26 -5.24
N ASN A 77 -2.91 -13.68 -4.34
CA ASN A 77 -2.95 -12.25 -4.05
C ASN A 77 -2.53 -11.41 -5.27
N THR A 78 -1.60 -11.90 -6.09
CA THR A 78 -1.20 -11.22 -7.33
C THR A 78 -2.36 -11.17 -8.33
N ILE A 79 -3.03 -12.31 -8.57
CA ILE A 79 -4.21 -12.37 -9.45
C ILE A 79 -5.32 -11.47 -8.93
N LYS A 80 -5.61 -11.54 -7.62
CA LYS A 80 -6.64 -10.69 -7.00
C LYS A 80 -6.29 -9.21 -7.09
N SER A 81 -5.02 -8.86 -6.92
CA SER A 81 -4.53 -7.48 -7.09
C SER A 81 -4.71 -7.01 -8.52
N PHE A 82 -4.42 -7.86 -9.50
CA PHE A 82 -4.61 -7.52 -10.92
C PHE A 82 -6.08 -7.29 -11.27
N ILE A 83 -6.97 -8.21 -10.87
CA ILE A 83 -8.42 -8.06 -11.08
C ILE A 83 -8.91 -6.76 -10.42
N LYS A 84 -8.47 -6.50 -9.19
CA LYS A 84 -8.89 -5.32 -8.46
C LYS A 84 -8.35 -4.04 -9.08
N TYR A 85 -7.12 -4.07 -9.57
CA TYR A 85 -6.56 -2.95 -10.34
C TYR A 85 -7.41 -2.61 -11.57
N LEU A 86 -7.82 -3.62 -12.36
CA LEU A 86 -8.65 -3.40 -13.56
C LEU A 86 -10.03 -2.83 -13.22
N GLN A 87 -10.59 -3.19 -12.06
CA GLN A 87 -11.88 -2.68 -11.59
C GLN A 87 -11.76 -1.21 -11.12
N GLU A 88 -10.74 -0.92 -10.33
CA GLU A 88 -10.59 0.40 -9.70
C GLU A 88 -9.83 1.40 -10.57
N ARG A 89 -8.86 0.96 -11.36
CA ARG A 89 -7.99 1.79 -12.21
C ARG A 89 -7.46 3.02 -11.46
N PRO A 90 -6.71 2.84 -10.37
CA PRO A 90 -6.26 3.95 -9.54
C PRO A 90 -5.24 4.81 -10.28
N ASP A 91 -5.33 6.14 -10.10
CA ASP A 91 -4.30 7.08 -10.55
C ASP A 91 -3.02 6.95 -9.71
N VAL A 92 -3.21 6.66 -8.42
CA VAL A 92 -2.13 6.59 -7.43
C VAL A 92 -2.32 5.36 -6.54
N ILE A 93 -1.22 4.68 -6.25
CA ILE A 93 -1.17 3.60 -5.26
C ILE A 93 -0.28 4.07 -4.13
N ILE A 94 -0.80 4.07 -2.89
CA ILE A 94 -0.07 4.41 -1.67
C ILE A 94 0.04 3.16 -0.81
N THR A 95 1.25 2.87 -0.33
CA THR A 95 1.50 1.72 0.53
C THR A 95 2.49 2.03 1.65
N THR A 96 2.24 1.44 2.82
CA THR A 96 3.18 1.38 3.95
C THR A 96 3.89 0.01 4.04
N GLY A 97 3.76 -0.83 3.00
CA GLY A 97 4.31 -2.21 2.95
C GLY A 97 3.24 -3.23 3.38
N THR A 98 3.48 -4.49 3.46
CA THR A 98 4.70 -5.26 3.25
C THR A 98 4.66 -6.03 1.92
N HIS A 99 5.13 -7.31 1.92
CA HIS A 99 5.22 -8.17 0.73
C HIS A 99 3.92 -8.28 -0.08
N THR A 100 2.76 -8.23 0.58
CA THR A 100 1.43 -8.31 -0.04
C THR A 100 1.13 -7.12 -0.96
N ALA A 101 1.75 -5.95 -0.69
CA ALA A 101 1.60 -4.76 -1.51
C ALA A 101 2.48 -4.77 -2.77
N GLY A 102 3.58 -5.54 -2.76
CA GLY A 102 4.54 -5.59 -3.85
C GLY A 102 3.91 -5.83 -5.22
N PRO A 103 3.14 -6.91 -5.42
CA PRO A 103 2.48 -7.19 -6.70
C PRO A 103 1.62 -6.05 -7.21
N MET A 104 0.82 -5.41 -6.34
CA MET A 104 -0.02 -4.27 -6.73
C MET A 104 0.82 -3.06 -7.17
N CYS A 105 1.96 -2.79 -6.53
CA CYS A 105 2.86 -1.71 -6.92
C CYS A 105 3.43 -1.94 -8.33
N TYR A 106 3.86 -3.16 -8.65
CA TYR A 106 4.36 -3.49 -9.98
C TYR A 106 3.27 -3.45 -11.05
N ILE A 107 2.12 -4.04 -10.79
CA ILE A 107 0.94 -3.98 -11.67
C ILE A 107 0.58 -2.52 -11.95
N GLY A 108 0.45 -1.72 -10.90
CA GLY A 108 0.11 -0.30 -11.03
C GLY A 108 1.15 0.50 -11.82
N LYS A 109 2.44 0.26 -11.56
CA LYS A 109 3.51 0.93 -12.30
C LYS A 109 3.49 0.63 -13.79
N ILE A 110 3.31 -0.66 -14.16
CA ILE A 110 3.22 -1.09 -15.55
C ILE A 110 1.99 -0.49 -16.24
N LEU A 111 0.88 -0.40 -15.51
CA LEU A 111 -0.40 0.09 -16.05
C LEU A 111 -0.62 1.60 -15.87
N GLY A 112 0.40 2.35 -15.45
CA GLY A 112 0.43 3.81 -15.49
C GLY A 112 0.06 4.54 -14.19
N SER A 113 -0.19 3.83 -13.09
CA SER A 113 -0.40 4.47 -11.78
C SER A 113 0.91 5.02 -11.21
N LYS A 114 0.80 6.10 -10.43
CA LYS A 114 1.91 6.61 -9.61
C LYS A 114 2.03 5.79 -8.32
N ILE A 115 3.25 5.43 -7.97
CA ILE A 115 3.54 4.61 -6.79
C ILE A 115 4.15 5.49 -5.71
N ILE A 116 3.48 5.57 -4.56
CA ILE A 116 3.97 6.23 -3.34
C ILE A 116 4.20 5.15 -2.29
N TYR A 117 5.44 4.99 -1.90
CA TYR A 117 5.82 4.07 -0.84
C TYR A 117 6.25 4.84 0.40
N ILE A 118 5.72 4.46 1.55
CA ILE A 118 6.08 5.01 2.85
C ILE A 118 6.75 3.88 3.64
N GLU A 119 8.04 4.04 3.94
CA GLU A 119 8.77 3.06 4.74
C GLU A 119 8.24 3.07 6.17
N THR A 120 8.15 1.89 6.78
CA THR A 120 7.57 1.76 8.12
C THR A 120 8.37 2.48 9.19
N LEU A 121 7.69 3.07 10.15
CA LEU A 121 8.29 3.68 11.33
C LEU A 121 9.06 2.66 12.20
N ALA A 122 8.64 1.41 12.17
CA ALA A 122 9.27 0.33 12.95
C ALA A 122 10.72 0.01 12.51
N ASN A 123 11.18 0.57 11.39
CA ASN A 123 12.50 0.30 10.85
C ASN A 123 13.27 1.59 10.59
N SER A 124 14.23 1.89 11.45
CA SER A 124 14.99 3.15 11.44
C SER A 124 16.39 3.04 10.82
N ASN A 125 16.93 1.83 10.65
CA ASN A 125 18.34 1.64 10.30
C ASN A 125 18.62 0.55 9.27
N THR A 126 17.61 -0.13 8.74
CA THR A 126 17.76 -1.17 7.72
C THR A 126 16.70 -1.04 6.64
N LYS A 127 16.99 -1.55 5.44
CA LYS A 127 15.99 -1.61 4.37
C LYS A 127 15.06 -2.79 4.57
N THR A 128 13.74 -2.56 4.57
CA THR A 128 12.79 -3.67 4.51
C THR A 128 12.86 -4.40 3.18
N SER A 129 12.48 -5.67 3.15
CA SER A 129 12.45 -6.45 1.89
C SER A 129 11.53 -5.81 0.84
N THR A 130 10.38 -5.30 1.25
CA THR A 130 9.43 -4.64 0.35
C THR A 130 9.93 -3.26 -0.07
N GLY A 131 10.55 -2.51 0.85
CA GLY A 131 11.20 -1.24 0.52
C GLY A 131 12.26 -1.41 -0.55
N ARG A 132 13.14 -2.42 -0.43
CA ARG A 132 14.15 -2.73 -1.47
C ARG A 132 13.50 -3.04 -2.82
N LEU A 133 12.42 -3.81 -2.82
CA LEU A 133 11.72 -4.21 -4.03
C LEU A 133 11.02 -3.05 -4.73
N VAL A 134 10.35 -2.18 -3.97
CA VAL A 134 9.51 -1.11 -4.52
C VAL A 134 10.30 0.18 -4.78
N TYR A 135 11.42 0.41 -4.07
CA TYR A 135 12.22 1.62 -4.20
C TYR A 135 12.59 1.98 -5.66
N PRO A 136 13.02 1.03 -6.53
CA PRO A 136 13.38 1.35 -7.92
C PRO A 136 12.21 1.85 -8.78
N ILE A 137 10.98 1.46 -8.44
CA ILE A 137 9.79 1.76 -9.23
C ILE A 137 8.91 2.86 -8.61
N ALA A 138 9.17 3.25 -7.36
CA ALA A 138 8.40 4.28 -6.67
C ALA A 138 8.59 5.65 -7.34
N ASP A 139 7.48 6.34 -7.63
CA ASP A 139 7.51 7.75 -8.06
C ASP A 139 7.81 8.68 -6.89
N LEU A 140 7.40 8.27 -5.68
CA LEU A 140 7.73 8.94 -4.44
C LEU A 140 8.00 7.88 -3.37
N PHE A 141 9.16 7.96 -2.74
CA PHE A 141 9.54 7.11 -1.62
C PHE A 141 9.75 8.00 -0.39
N ILE A 142 9.00 7.74 0.67
CA ILE A 142 9.02 8.52 1.90
C ILE A 142 9.62 7.64 3.00
N VAL A 143 10.53 8.21 3.77
CA VAL A 143 11.08 7.62 4.98
C VAL A 143 10.62 8.41 6.19
N GLN A 144 10.43 7.74 7.31
CA GLN A 144 9.94 8.33 8.57
C GLN A 144 11.07 8.62 9.57
N TRP A 145 12.29 8.20 9.24
CA TRP A 145 13.52 8.49 9.98
C TRP A 145 14.52 9.15 9.03
N GLU A 146 15.16 10.22 9.46
CA GLU A 146 16.11 10.97 8.62
C GLU A 146 17.33 10.12 8.27
N GLU A 147 17.76 9.25 9.18
CA GLU A 147 18.88 8.33 8.98
C GLU A 147 18.68 7.38 7.80
N MET A 148 17.42 7.08 7.47
CA MET A 148 17.08 6.23 6.34
C MET A 148 17.39 6.86 4.99
N LEU A 149 17.62 8.17 4.90
CA LEU A 149 18.09 8.84 3.67
C LEU A 149 19.45 8.31 3.23
N LYS A 150 20.31 7.87 4.18
CA LYS A 150 21.60 7.22 3.87
C LYS A 150 21.40 5.90 3.11
N LEU A 151 20.30 5.20 3.39
CA LEU A 151 19.95 3.92 2.76
C LEU A 151 19.15 4.11 1.48
N TYR A 152 18.30 5.14 1.43
CA TYR A 152 17.44 5.48 0.30
C TYR A 152 17.69 6.92 -0.19
N PRO A 153 18.79 7.19 -0.94
CA PRO A 153 19.20 8.55 -1.27
C PRO A 153 18.19 9.39 -2.08
N LYS A 154 17.28 8.73 -2.80
CA LYS A 154 16.21 9.40 -3.56
C LYS A 154 14.91 9.57 -2.75
N ALA A 155 14.87 9.06 -1.52
CA ALA A 155 13.70 9.19 -0.65
C ALA A 155 13.54 10.63 -0.15
N LYS A 156 12.34 10.91 0.37
CA LYS A 156 12.04 12.16 1.07
C LYS A 156 11.77 11.86 2.54
N TYR A 157 12.26 12.72 3.39
CA TYR A 157 11.92 12.74 4.82
C TYR A 157 10.99 13.93 5.07
N TRP A 158 9.79 13.67 5.54
CA TRP A 158 8.77 14.68 5.88
C TRP A 158 8.25 14.53 7.30
N GLY A 159 9.02 13.85 8.14
CA GLY A 159 8.61 13.49 9.50
C GLY A 159 7.81 12.20 9.54
N MET A 160 7.19 11.96 10.66
CA MET A 160 6.40 10.75 10.95
C MET A 160 4.93 11.00 10.61
N ILE A 161 4.23 9.94 10.17
CA ILE A 161 2.78 10.00 9.87
C ILE A 161 1.89 9.75 11.12
N TYR A 162 2.46 9.85 12.31
CA TYR A 162 1.77 9.71 13.60
C TYR A 162 1.42 11.05 14.21
#